data_7e69501edfc09bba24f9732adfcb72d7
#
_entry.id   7e69501edfc09bba24f9732adfcb72d7
#
_cell.length_a   1.000
_cell.length_b   1.000
_cell.length_c   1.000
_cell.angle_alpha   90.00
_cell.angle_beta   90.00
_cell.angle_gamma   90.00
#
_symmetry.space_group_name_H-M   'P 1'
#
loop_
_entity.id
_entity.type
_entity.pdbx_description
1 polymer ?
#
loop_
_entity_poly.entity_id
_entity_poly.type
_entity_poly.pdbx_seq_one_letter_code
_entity_poly.pdbx_strand_id
1 'polypeptide(L)'
;MLRGRWVAGLAAATALVLAGCTTGAGETRRSADRTRPVTAASAPAPTPSASASPAVAVPPASHRLRMTKEYQATSYNCAPAAGVMSLSTFHIKVRQSALARTMKTRYPKGTTGDNAMTALTRYLRGTPYSLTFDGWSGSGTGFIMKEVSYDVGVLRRAPLVAVWWERLPWNKGLGSRRKIGHLIVAYGYDQKKGTITVFDPWRPTGGTHTLGAAALLKALQPSGLYYIYT
;
A
#
# COMPACT_ATOMS: atom_id res chain seq x y z
N MET A 1 -41.92 -25.06 -9.74
CA MET A 1 -42.82 -24.17 -8.99
C MET A 1 -42.33 -24.07 -7.57
N LEU A 2 -41.74 -22.95 -7.15
CA LEU A 2 -41.77 -22.42 -5.78
C LEU A 2 -40.95 -21.12 -5.78
N ARG A 3 -41.71 -20.01 -5.66
CA ARG A 3 -41.17 -18.65 -5.58
C ARG A 3 -40.84 -18.34 -4.12
N GLY A 4 -39.58 -18.03 -3.79
CA GLY A 4 -39.16 -17.48 -2.52
C GLY A 4 -38.99 -15.97 -2.60
N ARG A 5 -39.82 -15.25 -1.85
CA ARG A 5 -39.82 -13.77 -1.73
C ARG A 5 -38.76 -13.36 -0.70
N TRP A 6 -37.90 -12.41 -1.06
CA TRP A 6 -36.99 -11.74 -0.12
C TRP A 6 -37.61 -10.44 0.35
N VAL A 7 -37.70 -10.30 1.65
CA VAL A 7 -38.22 -9.11 2.35
C VAL A 7 -37.05 -8.18 2.65
N ALA A 8 -37.18 -6.93 2.22
CA ALA A 8 -36.25 -5.86 2.52
C ALA A 8 -36.53 -5.31 3.95
N GLY A 9 -35.49 -5.29 4.79
CA GLY A 9 -35.53 -4.63 6.09
C GLY A 9 -34.79 -3.31 6.05
N LEU A 10 -35.52 -2.19 6.14
CA LEU A 10 -34.97 -0.85 6.43
C LEU A 10 -34.68 -0.77 7.93
N ALA A 11 -33.49 -0.33 8.31
CA ALA A 11 -33.19 0.15 9.66
C ALA A 11 -32.77 1.62 9.58
N ALA A 12 -33.61 2.48 10.15
CA ALA A 12 -33.34 3.89 10.34
C ALA A 12 -32.49 4.09 11.60
N ALA A 13 -31.41 4.86 11.53
CA ALA A 13 -30.62 5.30 12.66
C ALA A 13 -30.85 6.79 12.92
N THR A 14 -31.37 7.08 14.09
CA THR A 14 -31.72 8.40 14.61
C THR A 14 -30.48 9.09 15.17
N ALA A 15 -30.23 10.33 14.75
CA ALA A 15 -29.20 11.19 15.30
C ALA A 15 -29.72 11.91 16.54
N LEU A 16 -28.95 11.93 17.64
CA LEU A 16 -29.18 12.74 18.81
C LEU A 16 -28.15 13.87 18.86
N VAL A 17 -28.65 15.11 18.78
CA VAL A 17 -27.92 16.36 19.01
C VAL A 17 -28.10 16.74 20.47
N LEU A 18 -27.01 16.99 21.19
CA LEU A 18 -27.05 17.64 22.50
C LEU A 18 -26.18 18.91 22.48
N ALA A 19 -26.86 20.03 22.51
CA ALA A 19 -26.29 21.35 22.76
C ALA A 19 -26.23 21.57 24.30
N GLY A 20 -25.12 22.12 24.79
CA GLY A 20 -24.98 22.54 26.16
C GLY A 20 -24.18 23.83 26.26
N CYS A 21 -24.86 24.94 26.40
CA CYS A 21 -24.30 26.23 26.83
C CYS A 21 -24.21 26.29 28.35
N THR A 22 -23.09 26.80 28.91
CA THR A 22 -23.12 27.45 30.22
C THR A 22 -22.20 28.67 30.23
N THR A 23 -22.84 29.79 30.46
CA THR A 23 -22.29 31.11 30.79
C THR A 23 -21.86 31.12 32.27
N GLY A 24 -20.76 31.81 32.57
CA GLY A 24 -20.37 32.14 33.95
C GLY A 24 -19.56 33.41 33.98
N ALA A 25 -20.23 34.51 34.33
CA ALA A 25 -19.64 35.81 34.62
C ALA A 25 -19.15 35.88 36.07
N GLY A 26 -18.09 36.61 36.31
CA GLY A 26 -17.60 36.91 37.69
C GLY A 26 -16.65 38.09 37.67
N GLU A 27 -17.21 39.22 38.04
CA GLU A 27 -16.63 40.55 38.25
C GLU A 27 -15.86 40.59 39.57
N THR A 28 -14.77 41.36 39.71
CA THR A 28 -14.60 42.54 40.57
C THR A 28 -13.13 42.91 40.82
N ARG A 29 -12.79 44.09 40.39
CA ARG A 29 -12.37 45.31 41.12
C ARG A 29 -10.97 45.43 41.73
N ARG A 30 -10.34 46.57 41.26
CA ARG A 30 -9.52 47.59 41.94
C ARG A 30 -8.11 47.21 42.36
N SER A 31 -7.09 48.06 42.25
CA SER A 31 -6.99 49.52 42.25
C SER A 31 -5.54 49.93 41.90
N ALA A 32 -5.41 51.00 41.18
CA ALA A 32 -4.38 52.04 41.12
C ALA A 32 -3.03 51.83 41.85
N ASP A 33 -1.88 52.12 41.17
CA ASP A 33 -1.20 53.41 41.27
C ASP A 33 0.17 53.41 40.55
N ARG A 34 0.40 54.49 39.81
CA ARG A 34 1.64 55.27 39.59
C ARG A 34 2.82 54.72 38.77
N THR A 35 2.89 55.32 37.60
CA THR A 35 4.05 56.11 37.05
C THR A 35 5.42 55.49 36.95
N ARG A 36 5.88 55.23 35.69
CA ARG A 36 6.95 56.02 35.04
C ARG A 36 7.24 55.45 33.64
N PRO A 37 7.43 56.28 32.61
CA PRO A 37 7.75 55.80 31.27
C PRO A 37 9.25 55.50 31.19
N VAL A 38 9.60 54.26 30.93
CA VAL A 38 10.90 53.88 30.42
C VAL A 38 10.74 53.54 28.96
N THR A 39 11.23 54.39 28.11
CA THR A 39 11.34 54.17 26.67
C THR A 39 12.37 53.07 26.43
N ALA A 40 11.91 51.84 26.33
CA ALA A 40 12.70 50.75 25.84
C ALA A 40 12.39 50.59 24.35
N ALA A 41 13.41 50.82 23.52
CA ALA A 41 13.36 50.58 22.09
C ALA A 41 12.99 49.09 21.87
N SER A 42 11.81 48.85 21.32
CA SER A 42 11.41 47.51 20.86
C SER A 42 12.28 47.10 19.69
N ALA A 43 13.13 46.12 19.92
CA ALA A 43 13.76 45.39 18.84
C ALA A 43 12.66 44.70 18.00
N PRO A 44 12.73 44.73 16.67
CA PRO A 44 11.76 44.04 15.84
C PRO A 44 11.77 42.54 16.17
N ALA A 45 10.58 41.99 16.49
CA ALA A 45 10.40 40.57 16.69
C ALA A 45 10.87 39.80 15.45
N PRO A 46 11.56 38.69 15.61
CA PRO A 46 11.95 37.87 14.47
C PRO A 46 10.66 37.41 13.75
N THR A 47 10.57 37.76 12.48
CA THR A 47 9.52 37.32 11.57
C THR A 47 9.49 35.78 11.61
N PRO A 48 8.34 35.14 11.85
CA PRO A 48 8.27 33.69 11.83
C PRO A 48 8.68 33.22 10.43
N SER A 49 9.80 32.50 10.38
CA SER A 49 10.28 31.87 9.15
C SER A 49 9.16 30.97 8.65
N ALA A 50 8.65 31.25 7.44
CA ALA A 50 7.60 30.44 6.83
C ALA A 50 8.06 28.98 6.83
N SER A 51 7.35 28.15 7.56
CA SER A 51 7.60 26.70 7.59
C SER A 51 7.41 26.19 6.17
N ALA A 52 8.49 25.85 5.49
CA ALA A 52 8.43 25.30 4.15
C ALA A 52 7.59 24.01 4.22
N SER A 53 6.50 23.97 3.47
CA SER A 53 5.74 22.74 3.27
C SER A 53 6.70 21.61 2.88
N PRO A 54 6.60 20.41 3.46
CA PRO A 54 7.49 19.31 3.11
C PRO A 54 7.37 19.05 1.61
N ALA A 55 8.48 19.20 0.89
CA ALA A 55 8.53 18.91 -0.53
C ALA A 55 8.13 17.45 -0.75
N VAL A 56 7.13 17.22 -1.62
CA VAL A 56 6.74 15.86 -2.00
C VAL A 56 7.96 15.17 -2.61
N ALA A 57 8.39 14.08 -1.98
CA ALA A 57 9.57 13.35 -2.43
C ALA A 57 9.36 12.78 -3.84
N VAL A 58 10.22 13.15 -4.78
CA VAL A 58 10.16 12.72 -6.18
C VAL A 58 10.98 11.44 -6.35
N PRO A 59 10.43 10.37 -6.96
CA PRO A 59 11.20 9.16 -7.24
C PRO A 59 12.36 9.45 -8.22
N PRO A 60 13.54 8.83 -8.04
CA PRO A 60 14.61 8.89 -9.04
C PRO A 60 14.17 8.27 -10.38
N ALA A 61 14.84 8.62 -11.48
CA ALA A 61 14.50 8.13 -12.82
C ALA A 61 14.50 6.59 -12.94
N SER A 62 15.30 5.92 -12.13
CA SER A 62 15.31 4.46 -12.00
C SER A 62 15.80 4.06 -10.62
N HIS A 63 15.30 2.93 -10.12
CA HIS A 63 15.79 2.32 -8.88
C HIS A 63 15.55 0.82 -8.87
N ARG A 64 16.39 0.09 -8.11
CA ARG A 64 16.22 -1.33 -7.85
C ARG A 64 16.56 -1.62 -6.38
N LEU A 65 15.64 -2.26 -5.68
CA LEU A 65 15.83 -2.65 -4.29
C LEU A 65 16.67 -3.92 -4.16
N ARG A 66 17.39 -4.01 -3.03
CA ARG A 66 17.85 -5.29 -2.51
C ARG A 66 16.74 -5.89 -1.65
N MET A 67 16.35 -7.12 -1.97
CA MET A 67 15.37 -7.86 -1.20
C MET A 67 15.75 -9.33 -1.12
N THR A 68 15.26 -10.05 -0.13
CA THR A 68 15.31 -11.52 -0.10
C THR A 68 14.51 -12.04 -1.29
N LYS A 69 15.09 -12.92 -2.09
CA LYS A 69 14.39 -13.59 -3.20
C LYS A 69 14.06 -15.00 -2.78
N GLU A 70 12.81 -15.38 -2.88
CA GLU A 70 12.33 -16.67 -2.44
C GLU A 70 11.33 -17.26 -3.43
N TYR A 71 11.57 -18.50 -3.86
CA TYR A 71 10.60 -19.24 -4.65
C TYR A 71 9.51 -19.82 -3.75
N GLN A 72 8.32 -19.96 -4.29
CA GLN A 72 7.22 -20.59 -3.58
C GLN A 72 7.50 -22.08 -3.29
N ALA A 73 7.22 -22.50 -2.07
CA ALA A 73 7.50 -23.85 -1.59
C ALA A 73 6.56 -24.90 -2.20
N THR A 74 5.35 -24.50 -2.58
CA THR A 74 4.33 -25.37 -3.18
C THR A 74 3.65 -24.66 -4.34
N SER A 75 2.87 -25.36 -5.16
CA SER A 75 2.16 -24.78 -6.31
C SER A 75 1.11 -23.72 -5.95
N TYR A 76 0.80 -23.54 -4.67
CA TYR A 76 -0.23 -22.62 -4.18
C TYR A 76 0.30 -21.57 -3.17
N ASN A 77 1.62 -21.47 -3.00
CA ASN A 77 2.28 -20.56 -2.03
C ASN A 77 2.82 -19.26 -2.66
N CYS A 78 2.30 -18.80 -3.79
CA CYS A 78 2.77 -17.56 -4.41
C CYS A 78 2.63 -16.35 -3.48
N ALA A 79 1.49 -16.19 -2.80
CA ALA A 79 1.26 -15.08 -1.89
C ALA A 79 2.18 -15.10 -0.64
N PRO A 80 2.36 -16.22 0.07
CA PRO A 80 3.37 -16.31 1.12
C PRO A 80 4.80 -15.98 0.66
N ALA A 81 5.22 -16.50 -0.49
CA ALA A 81 6.56 -16.23 -1.03
C ALA A 81 6.73 -14.75 -1.38
N ALA A 82 5.77 -14.18 -2.11
CA ALA A 82 5.75 -12.76 -2.45
C ALA A 82 5.74 -11.88 -1.18
N GLY A 83 4.94 -12.26 -0.18
CA GLY A 83 4.88 -11.56 1.11
C GLY A 83 6.21 -11.56 1.87
N VAL A 84 6.94 -12.70 1.91
CA VAL A 84 8.29 -12.77 2.51
C VAL A 84 9.24 -11.79 1.81
N MET A 85 9.23 -11.77 0.48
CA MET A 85 10.08 -10.88 -0.31
C MET A 85 9.75 -9.41 -0.05
N SER A 86 8.48 -9.02 -0.07
CA SER A 86 8.02 -7.67 0.24
C SER A 86 8.42 -7.27 1.67
N LEU A 87 8.08 -8.07 2.69
CA LEU A 87 8.39 -7.82 4.09
C LEU A 87 9.90 -7.71 4.35
N SER A 88 10.73 -8.37 3.56
CA SER A 88 12.19 -8.23 3.68
C SER A 88 12.68 -6.80 3.42
N THR A 89 11.95 -6.02 2.61
CA THR A 89 12.26 -4.61 2.37
C THR A 89 11.88 -3.69 3.53
N PHE A 90 11.06 -4.18 4.45
CA PHE A 90 10.75 -3.54 5.73
C PHE A 90 11.67 -4.01 6.86
N HIS A 91 12.70 -4.82 6.55
CA HIS A 91 13.58 -5.49 7.51
C HIS A 91 12.85 -6.50 8.41
N ILE A 92 11.67 -6.93 8.01
CA ILE A 92 10.86 -7.93 8.70
C ILE A 92 11.20 -9.32 8.15
N LYS A 93 11.78 -10.17 9.00
CA LYS A 93 12.12 -11.55 8.66
C LYS A 93 11.00 -12.48 9.07
N VAL A 94 10.43 -13.21 8.12
CA VAL A 94 9.38 -14.20 8.36
C VAL A 94 9.62 -15.44 7.48
N ARG A 95 9.33 -16.62 8.00
CA ARG A 95 9.40 -17.85 7.20
C ARG A 95 8.15 -17.97 6.34
N GLN A 96 8.29 -18.40 5.09
CA GLN A 96 7.17 -18.59 4.17
C GLN A 96 6.07 -19.48 4.78
N SER A 97 6.45 -20.56 5.49
CA SER A 97 5.49 -21.44 6.16
C SER A 97 4.70 -20.75 7.28
N ALA A 98 5.33 -19.82 8.02
CA ALA A 98 4.63 -19.03 9.05
C ALA A 98 3.67 -18.04 8.40
N LEU A 99 4.11 -17.37 7.35
CA LEU A 99 3.26 -16.43 6.60
C LEU A 99 2.09 -17.16 5.93
N ALA A 100 2.32 -18.36 5.37
CA ALA A 100 1.27 -19.20 4.80
C ALA A 100 0.16 -19.53 5.83
N ARG A 101 0.54 -19.86 7.07
CA ARG A 101 -0.43 -20.06 8.16
C ARG A 101 -1.21 -18.80 8.48
N THR A 102 -0.54 -17.66 8.61
CA THR A 102 -1.19 -16.37 8.88
C THR A 102 -2.13 -15.96 7.77
N MET A 103 -1.75 -16.20 6.51
CA MET A 103 -2.56 -15.96 5.32
C MET A 103 -3.65 -17.01 5.09
N LYS A 104 -3.76 -18.03 5.95
CA LYS A 104 -4.69 -19.15 5.80
C LYS A 104 -4.60 -19.81 4.42
N THR A 105 -3.40 -19.89 3.87
CA THR A 105 -3.11 -20.51 2.57
C THR A 105 -3.50 -21.99 2.57
N ARG A 106 -4.25 -22.47 1.57
CA ARG A 106 -4.75 -23.84 1.51
C ARG A 106 -4.68 -24.41 0.09
N TYR A 107 -4.33 -25.69 -0.01
CA TYR A 107 -4.46 -26.46 -1.25
C TYR A 107 -5.93 -26.66 -1.63
N PRO A 108 -6.31 -26.61 -2.90
CA PRO A 108 -5.54 -26.11 -4.05
C PRO A 108 -5.71 -24.59 -4.27
N LYS A 109 -6.53 -23.91 -3.47
CA LYS A 109 -7.02 -22.53 -3.69
C LYS A 109 -5.96 -21.46 -3.47
N GLY A 110 -4.89 -21.74 -2.73
CA GLY A 110 -3.88 -20.75 -2.35
C GLY A 110 -4.37 -19.79 -1.26
N THR A 111 -4.08 -18.50 -1.46
CA THR A 111 -4.42 -17.42 -0.53
C THR A 111 -5.39 -16.46 -1.23
N THR A 112 -6.45 -16.04 -0.53
CA THR A 112 -7.32 -14.95 -1.02
C THR A 112 -6.65 -13.59 -0.83
N GLY A 113 -7.05 -12.58 -1.64
CA GLY A 113 -6.54 -11.21 -1.50
C GLY A 113 -6.73 -10.66 -0.09
N ASP A 114 -7.91 -10.83 0.50
CA ASP A 114 -8.23 -10.37 1.86
C ASP A 114 -7.34 -11.01 2.93
N ASN A 115 -7.10 -12.32 2.81
CA ASN A 115 -6.21 -13.03 3.73
C ASN A 115 -4.75 -12.57 3.60
N ALA A 116 -4.29 -12.30 2.38
CA ALA A 116 -2.97 -11.76 2.14
C ALA A 116 -2.85 -10.35 2.75
N MET A 117 -3.82 -9.46 2.48
CA MET A 117 -3.87 -8.11 3.01
C MET A 117 -3.89 -8.11 4.54
N THR A 118 -4.81 -8.87 5.15
CA THR A 118 -4.93 -8.97 6.61
C THR A 118 -3.63 -9.44 7.26
N ALA A 119 -3.00 -10.45 6.68
CA ALA A 119 -1.74 -10.98 7.22
C ALA A 119 -0.61 -9.95 7.10
N LEU A 120 -0.43 -9.32 5.94
CA LEU A 120 0.63 -8.34 5.72
C LEU A 120 0.45 -7.10 6.60
N THR A 121 -0.76 -6.57 6.70
CA THR A 121 -1.08 -5.46 7.61
C THR A 121 -0.73 -5.79 9.07
N ARG A 122 -0.95 -7.05 9.50
CA ARG A 122 -0.54 -7.49 10.83
C ARG A 122 0.97 -7.41 11.04
N TYR A 123 1.78 -7.78 10.03
CA TYR A 123 3.24 -7.71 10.12
C TYR A 123 3.77 -6.27 10.07
N LEU A 124 3.02 -5.33 9.49
CA LEU A 124 3.39 -3.92 9.43
C LEU A 124 2.97 -3.11 10.66
N ARG A 125 2.24 -3.70 11.62
CA ARG A 125 1.87 -3.01 12.87
C ARG A 125 3.11 -2.51 13.60
N GLY A 126 3.06 -1.25 14.04
CA GLY A 126 4.19 -0.58 14.71
C GLY A 126 5.23 0.00 13.76
N THR A 127 5.05 -0.14 12.46
CA THR A 127 5.78 0.61 11.44
C THR A 127 4.95 1.81 10.98
N PRO A 128 5.55 2.84 10.36
CA PRO A 128 4.81 3.95 9.78
C PRO A 128 4.09 3.58 8.47
N TYR A 129 4.17 2.33 8.02
CA TYR A 129 3.69 1.89 6.73
C TYR A 129 2.34 1.19 6.82
N SER A 130 1.50 1.45 5.86
CA SER A 130 0.24 0.77 5.60
C SER A 130 0.22 0.20 4.19
N LEU A 131 -0.62 -0.82 3.99
CA LEU A 131 -0.87 -1.44 2.69
C LEU A 131 -2.31 -1.18 2.28
N THR A 132 -2.49 -0.84 1.02
CA THR A 132 -3.80 -0.88 0.39
C THR A 132 -3.69 -1.60 -0.94
N PHE A 133 -4.82 -2.04 -1.50
CA PHE A 133 -4.87 -2.47 -2.88
C PHE A 133 -5.84 -1.55 -3.63
N ASP A 134 -5.44 -1.15 -4.81
CA ASP A 134 -6.35 -0.48 -5.71
C ASP A 134 -6.82 -1.51 -6.74
N GLY A 135 -8.12 -1.76 -6.71
CA GLY A 135 -8.78 -2.46 -7.78
C GLY A 135 -8.62 -1.62 -9.04
N TRP A 136 -7.89 -2.14 -10.00
CA TRP A 136 -7.69 -1.57 -11.30
C TRP A 136 -9.01 -1.08 -11.92
N SER A 137 -9.34 0.17 -11.75
CA SER A 137 -10.52 0.83 -12.31
C SER A 137 -10.16 1.84 -13.41
N GLY A 138 -9.38 1.40 -14.42
CA GLY A 138 -9.16 2.22 -15.61
C GLY A 138 -7.96 3.17 -15.58
N SER A 139 -7.13 3.13 -14.55
CA SER A 139 -5.88 3.89 -14.50
C SER A 139 -4.85 3.27 -15.47
N GLY A 140 -4.20 4.05 -16.34
CA GLY A 140 -3.29 3.55 -17.38
C GLY A 140 -1.91 3.13 -16.85
N THR A 141 -1.00 2.89 -17.78
CA THR A 141 0.42 2.58 -17.49
C THR A 141 1.09 3.62 -16.60
N GLY A 142 0.64 4.88 -16.68
CA GLY A 142 1.12 5.97 -15.82
C GLY A 142 0.88 5.75 -14.35
N PHE A 143 -0.28 5.19 -13.96
CA PHE A 143 -0.59 4.86 -12.58
C PHE A 143 0.38 3.79 -12.03
N ILE A 144 0.51 2.67 -12.73
CA ILE A 144 1.41 1.59 -12.28
C ILE A 144 2.84 2.11 -12.13
N MET A 145 3.33 2.88 -13.09
CA MET A 145 4.68 3.42 -13.03
C MET A 145 4.83 4.40 -11.87
N LYS A 146 3.84 5.26 -11.65
CA LYS A 146 3.82 6.22 -10.53
C LYS A 146 3.91 5.50 -9.19
N GLU A 147 3.01 4.54 -8.93
CA GLU A 147 2.95 3.85 -7.65
C GLU A 147 4.20 2.97 -7.42
N VAL A 148 4.62 2.19 -8.41
CA VAL A 148 5.84 1.37 -8.29
C VAL A 148 7.08 2.24 -8.12
N SER A 149 7.18 3.38 -8.82
CA SER A 149 8.35 4.25 -8.67
C SER A 149 8.36 4.95 -7.30
N TYR A 150 7.21 5.29 -6.76
CA TYR A 150 7.10 5.87 -5.42
C TYR A 150 7.47 4.83 -4.35
N ASP A 151 6.85 3.66 -4.36
CA ASP A 151 7.12 2.60 -3.39
C ASP A 151 8.59 2.16 -3.41
N VAL A 152 9.10 1.88 -4.60
CA VAL A 152 10.47 1.36 -4.78
C VAL A 152 11.51 2.48 -4.66
N GLY A 153 11.24 3.65 -5.22
CA GLY A 153 12.19 4.75 -5.32
C GLY A 153 12.23 5.66 -4.09
N VAL A 154 11.07 5.96 -3.51
CA VAL A 154 10.93 6.86 -2.37
C VAL A 154 10.86 6.08 -1.07
N LEU A 155 9.85 5.24 -0.92
CA LEU A 155 9.63 4.47 0.31
C LEU A 155 10.66 3.37 0.53
N ARG A 156 11.35 2.93 -0.53
CA ARG A 156 12.30 1.82 -0.48
C ARG A 156 11.64 0.51 -0.07
N ARG A 157 10.40 0.29 -0.51
CA ARG A 157 9.59 -0.89 -0.22
C ARG A 157 9.14 -1.54 -1.53
N ALA A 158 9.00 -2.85 -1.51
CA ALA A 158 8.62 -3.62 -2.69
C ALA A 158 7.12 -3.92 -2.67
N PRO A 159 6.29 -3.30 -3.53
CA PRO A 159 4.87 -3.60 -3.63
C PRO A 159 4.62 -4.98 -4.24
N LEU A 160 3.45 -5.54 -3.92
CA LEU A 160 2.98 -6.80 -4.47
C LEU A 160 2.08 -6.55 -5.67
N VAL A 161 2.16 -7.43 -6.66
CA VAL A 161 1.39 -7.29 -7.89
C VAL A 161 0.56 -8.55 -8.12
N ALA A 162 -0.76 -8.42 -8.10
CA ALA A 162 -1.68 -9.51 -8.41
C ALA A 162 -1.89 -9.60 -9.92
N VAL A 163 -1.52 -10.72 -10.48
CA VAL A 163 -1.54 -10.98 -11.92
C VAL A 163 -2.29 -12.25 -12.27
N TRP A 164 -2.75 -12.34 -13.52
CA TRP A 164 -3.13 -13.59 -14.13
C TRP A 164 -1.85 -14.26 -14.66
N TRP A 165 -1.49 -15.42 -14.11
CA TRP A 165 -0.25 -16.13 -14.39
C TRP A 165 -0.04 -16.37 -15.89
N GLU A 166 -1.08 -16.78 -16.59
CA GLU A 166 -1.05 -17.07 -18.02
C GLU A 166 -0.89 -15.83 -18.92
N ARG A 167 -1.06 -14.63 -18.35
CA ARG A 167 -0.87 -13.35 -19.07
C ARG A 167 0.53 -12.78 -18.93
N LEU A 168 1.35 -13.38 -18.07
CA LEU A 168 2.75 -12.97 -17.94
C LEU A 168 3.52 -13.34 -19.22
N PRO A 169 4.35 -12.44 -19.76
CA PRO A 169 5.04 -12.67 -21.03
C PRO A 169 5.84 -13.98 -21.08
N TRP A 170 6.48 -14.36 -19.96
CA TRP A 170 7.28 -15.59 -19.84
C TRP A 170 6.46 -16.86 -19.66
N ASN A 171 5.17 -16.76 -19.49
CA ASN A 171 4.24 -17.88 -19.41
C ASN A 171 3.36 -18.02 -20.65
N LYS A 172 3.61 -17.19 -21.67
CA LYS A 172 2.86 -17.23 -22.92
C LYS A 172 2.99 -18.61 -23.58
N GLY A 173 1.85 -19.21 -23.89
CA GLY A 173 1.80 -20.54 -24.50
C GLY A 173 1.83 -21.70 -23.50
N LEU A 174 2.08 -21.44 -22.20
CA LEU A 174 2.04 -22.46 -21.14
C LEU A 174 0.67 -22.56 -20.48
N GLY A 175 -0.27 -21.71 -20.88
CA GLY A 175 -1.52 -21.48 -20.17
C GLY A 175 -2.50 -22.64 -20.27
N SER A 176 -3.18 -22.90 -19.15
CA SER A 176 -4.44 -23.59 -19.14
C SER A 176 -5.56 -22.64 -19.58
N ARG A 177 -6.72 -23.17 -20.00
CA ARG A 177 -7.93 -22.37 -20.27
C ARG A 177 -8.47 -21.67 -19.01
N ARG A 178 -7.89 -21.96 -17.85
CA ARG A 178 -8.29 -21.40 -16.55
C ARG A 178 -7.42 -20.18 -16.22
N LYS A 179 -8.07 -19.15 -15.73
CA LYS A 179 -7.39 -18.02 -15.13
C LYS A 179 -6.78 -18.43 -13.79
N ILE A 180 -5.47 -18.31 -13.67
CA ILE A 180 -4.73 -18.64 -12.46
C ILE A 180 -4.27 -17.34 -11.80
N GLY A 181 -4.85 -17.04 -10.64
CA GLY A 181 -4.41 -15.92 -9.82
C GLY A 181 -3.00 -16.16 -9.31
N HIS A 182 -2.13 -15.16 -9.42
CA HIS A 182 -0.74 -15.26 -9.03
C HIS A 182 -0.26 -13.93 -8.41
N LEU A 183 0.67 -14.01 -7.47
CA LEU A 183 1.23 -12.85 -6.81
C LEU A 183 2.75 -12.80 -7.06
N ILE A 184 3.21 -11.69 -7.60
CA ILE A 184 4.62 -11.39 -7.87
C ILE A 184 5.04 -10.12 -7.12
N VAL A 185 6.32 -9.78 -7.09
CA VAL A 185 6.84 -8.61 -6.37
C VAL A 185 7.53 -7.66 -7.35
N ALA A 186 7.12 -6.40 -7.37
CA ALA A 186 7.84 -5.35 -8.09
C ALA A 186 8.94 -4.78 -7.17
N TYR A 187 10.19 -4.79 -7.63
CA TYR A 187 11.30 -4.33 -6.82
C TYR A 187 12.31 -3.44 -7.57
N GLY A 188 11.96 -3.05 -8.78
CA GLY A 188 12.75 -2.12 -9.57
C GLY A 188 11.94 -1.51 -10.70
N TYR A 189 12.40 -0.38 -11.19
CA TYR A 189 11.81 0.32 -12.33
C TYR A 189 12.84 1.19 -13.06
N ASP A 190 12.50 1.54 -14.29
CA ASP A 190 13.19 2.55 -15.11
C ASP A 190 12.12 3.37 -15.84
N GLN A 191 11.93 4.63 -15.40
CA GLN A 191 10.91 5.52 -15.96
C GLN A 191 11.19 5.91 -17.41
N LYS A 192 12.47 6.09 -17.76
CA LYS A 192 12.87 6.46 -19.14
C LYS A 192 12.54 5.35 -20.13
N LYS A 193 12.72 4.09 -19.72
CA LYS A 193 12.40 2.90 -20.53
C LYS A 193 10.95 2.45 -20.40
N GLY A 194 10.20 3.00 -19.44
CA GLY A 194 8.84 2.56 -19.14
C GLY A 194 8.77 1.12 -18.65
N THR A 195 9.79 0.63 -17.92
CA THR A 195 9.91 -0.78 -17.52
C THR A 195 9.87 -0.95 -16.01
N ILE A 196 9.34 -2.10 -15.57
CA ILE A 196 9.28 -2.54 -14.19
C ILE A 196 10.03 -3.87 -14.08
N THR A 197 10.85 -4.00 -13.03
CA THR A 197 11.54 -5.25 -12.69
C THR A 197 10.77 -5.94 -11.57
N VAL A 198 10.41 -7.20 -11.81
CA VAL A 198 9.65 -8.04 -10.89
C VAL A 198 10.42 -9.31 -10.53
N PHE A 199 10.04 -9.93 -9.41
CA PHE A 199 10.39 -11.31 -9.12
C PHE A 199 9.12 -12.16 -9.05
N ASP A 200 9.09 -13.20 -9.85
CA ASP A 200 8.03 -14.21 -9.87
C ASP A 200 8.47 -15.42 -9.04
N PRO A 201 7.74 -15.77 -7.96
CA PRO A 201 8.11 -16.89 -7.10
C PRO A 201 7.86 -18.27 -7.71
N TRP A 202 7.28 -18.39 -8.89
CA TRP A 202 7.02 -19.68 -9.56
C TRP A 202 8.29 -20.24 -10.18
N ARG A 203 8.86 -21.30 -9.57
CA ARG A 203 10.18 -21.83 -9.95
C ARG A 203 10.34 -22.22 -11.43
N PRO A 204 9.37 -22.90 -12.09
CA PRO A 204 9.60 -23.36 -13.47
C PRO A 204 9.85 -22.26 -14.49
N THR A 205 9.19 -21.12 -14.37
CA THR A 205 9.30 -20.00 -15.34
C THR A 205 9.59 -18.66 -14.68
N GLY A 206 9.62 -18.63 -13.35
CA GLY A 206 9.76 -17.42 -12.57
C GLY A 206 11.20 -16.92 -12.45
N GLY A 207 11.46 -16.19 -11.37
CA GLY A 207 12.72 -15.49 -11.15
C GLY A 207 12.60 -14.01 -11.46
N THR A 208 13.72 -13.40 -11.84
CA THR A 208 13.77 -11.96 -12.15
C THR A 208 13.39 -11.72 -13.61
N HIS A 209 12.38 -10.88 -13.82
CA HIS A 209 11.96 -10.43 -15.14
C HIS A 209 11.88 -8.90 -15.18
N THR A 210 12.14 -8.32 -16.35
CA THR A 210 11.90 -6.89 -16.62
C THR A 210 10.95 -6.80 -17.80
N LEU A 211 9.85 -6.07 -17.63
CA LEU A 211 8.81 -5.94 -18.64
C LEU A 211 8.30 -4.50 -18.70
N GLY A 212 7.76 -4.10 -19.85
CA GLY A 212 7.10 -2.80 -19.98
C GLY A 212 5.87 -2.68 -19.08
N ALA A 213 5.60 -1.49 -18.57
CA ALA A 213 4.43 -1.21 -17.76
C ALA A 213 3.12 -1.62 -18.45
N ALA A 214 3.03 -1.47 -19.78
CA ALA A 214 1.88 -1.90 -20.58
C ALA A 214 1.68 -3.43 -20.57
N ALA A 215 2.77 -4.21 -20.58
CA ALA A 215 2.69 -5.66 -20.51
C ALA A 215 2.27 -6.12 -19.11
N LEU A 216 2.79 -5.47 -18.05
CA LEU A 216 2.36 -5.73 -16.69
C LEU A 216 0.88 -5.42 -16.51
N LEU A 217 0.43 -4.28 -17.05
CA LEU A 217 -0.96 -3.86 -17.03
C LEU A 217 -1.90 -4.92 -17.62
N LYS A 218 -1.54 -5.49 -18.77
CA LYS A 218 -2.34 -6.56 -19.41
C LYS A 218 -2.41 -7.83 -18.56
N ALA A 219 -1.44 -8.06 -17.69
CA ALA A 219 -1.40 -9.23 -16.82
C ALA A 219 -2.14 -9.02 -15.50
N LEU A 220 -2.44 -7.79 -15.09
CA LEU A 220 -3.07 -7.50 -13.80
C LEU A 220 -4.42 -8.20 -13.62
N GLN A 221 -4.68 -8.61 -12.37
CA GLN A 221 -6.00 -8.95 -11.89
C GLN A 221 -6.79 -7.68 -11.53
N PRO A 222 -8.13 -7.77 -11.35
CA PRO A 222 -8.93 -6.63 -10.87
C PRO A 222 -8.46 -6.05 -9.53
N SER A 223 -7.89 -6.87 -8.65
CA SER A 223 -7.28 -6.42 -7.39
C SER A 223 -5.90 -5.79 -7.55
N GLY A 224 -5.33 -5.83 -8.73
CA GLY A 224 -4.21 -5.04 -9.20
C GLY A 224 -2.96 -5.01 -8.34
N LEU A 225 -2.59 -3.83 -7.90
CA LEU A 225 -1.38 -3.52 -7.18
C LEU A 225 -1.65 -3.36 -5.68
N TYR A 226 -0.87 -4.06 -4.86
CA TYR A 226 -0.82 -3.84 -3.41
C TYR A 226 0.30 -2.84 -3.13
N TYR A 227 -0.03 -1.57 -3.15
CA TYR A 227 0.94 -0.52 -2.94
C TYR A 227 1.02 -0.06 -1.48
N ILE A 228 2.09 0.64 -1.15
CA ILE A 228 2.50 0.99 0.21
C ILE A 228 2.31 2.49 0.39
N TYR A 229 1.83 2.90 1.55
CA TYR A 229 1.74 4.30 1.92
C TYR A 229 2.12 4.51 3.40
N THR A 230 2.45 5.74 3.75
CA THR A 230 2.82 6.19 5.11
C THR A 230 1.74 7.07 5.72
#